data_df950fc1968ccd327364da00374d8501
#
_entry.id   df950fc1968ccd327364da00374d8501
#
_cell.length_a   1.000
_cell.length_b   1.000
_cell.length_c   1.000
_cell.angle_alpha   90.00
_cell.angle_beta   90.00
_cell.angle_gamma   90.00
#
_symmetry.space_group_name_H-M   'P 1'
#
loop_
_entity.id
_entity.type
_entity.pdbx_description
1 polymer ?
#
loop_
_entity_poly.entity_id
_entity_poly.type
_entity_poly.pdbx_seq_one_letter_code
_entity_poly.pdbx_strand_id
1 'polypeptide(L)'
;VPTLAVHTQVFARLARATALANGMPRLRQAYVPQPVVDRSPADLRAYIEGADPVSGRPFVRELIEGLTRPLDEQDLQGLSFERSTPRLLEPDTEDNLHRLFEDNHWTDCLPIVLPTEERVAAMLKGTSHPPDRVVGRLRPAVFREFWEFTVEKVAVNAVMAGARPQYFPVILALAASGVTARSSSTNSFA
;
A
#
# COMPACT_ATOMS: atom_id res chain seq x y z
N VAL A 1 14.44 17.70 1.37
CA VAL A 1 15.64 17.37 0.57
C VAL A 1 15.15 16.84 -0.77
N PRO A 2 15.64 17.35 -1.90
CA PRO A 2 15.33 16.80 -3.20
C PRO A 2 15.69 15.30 -3.25
N THR A 3 14.75 14.50 -3.68
CA THR A 3 14.89 13.04 -3.78
C THR A 3 14.44 12.60 -5.16
N LEU A 4 15.14 11.62 -5.72
CA LEU A 4 14.79 11.02 -6.99
C LEU A 4 14.79 9.50 -6.83
N ALA A 5 13.73 8.85 -7.29
CA ALA A 5 13.65 7.39 -7.33
C ALA A 5 14.09 6.88 -8.70
N VAL A 6 14.95 5.86 -8.71
CA VAL A 6 15.40 5.21 -9.94
C VAL A 6 14.79 3.81 -10.03
N HIS A 7 14.17 3.53 -11.17
CA HIS A 7 13.51 2.25 -11.44
C HIS A 7 13.93 1.70 -12.81
N THR A 8 13.68 0.43 -13.06
CA THR A 8 13.71 -0.05 -14.45
C THR A 8 12.39 0.30 -15.15
N GLN A 9 12.44 0.51 -16.45
CA GLN A 9 11.31 0.98 -17.27
C GLN A 9 10.03 0.16 -17.13
N VAL A 10 10.16 -1.15 -16.89
CA VAL A 10 8.98 -2.04 -16.75
C VAL A 10 8.11 -1.70 -15.54
N PHE A 11 8.70 -1.09 -14.53
CA PHE A 11 7.99 -0.67 -13.32
C PHE A 11 7.47 0.77 -13.39
N ALA A 12 7.58 1.47 -14.51
CA ALA A 12 7.20 2.88 -14.61
C ALA A 12 5.73 3.13 -14.23
N ARG A 13 4.81 2.27 -14.68
CA ARG A 13 3.38 2.39 -14.32
C ARG A 13 3.14 2.12 -12.84
N LEU A 14 3.75 1.05 -12.33
CA LEU A 14 3.62 0.67 -10.91
C LEU A 14 4.23 1.75 -10.00
N ALA A 15 5.43 2.22 -10.31
CA ALA A 15 6.10 3.26 -9.53
C ALA A 15 5.27 4.56 -9.45
N ARG A 16 4.68 4.99 -10.57
CA ARG A 16 3.78 6.14 -10.61
C ARG A 16 2.50 5.92 -9.82
N ALA A 17 1.86 4.76 -9.97
CA ALA A 17 0.66 4.41 -9.23
C ALA A 17 0.93 4.35 -7.72
N THR A 18 2.05 3.75 -7.33
CA THR A 18 2.48 3.67 -5.92
C THR A 18 2.77 5.06 -5.36
N ALA A 19 3.48 5.92 -6.09
CA ALA A 19 3.74 7.29 -5.67
C ALA A 19 2.44 8.07 -5.48
N LEU A 20 1.50 7.95 -6.41
CA LEU A 20 0.17 8.56 -6.33
C LEU A 20 -0.60 8.04 -5.11
N ALA A 21 -0.69 6.72 -4.93
CA ALA A 21 -1.39 6.10 -3.81
C ALA A 21 -0.81 6.50 -2.44
N ASN A 22 0.47 6.87 -2.39
CA ASN A 22 1.15 7.32 -1.20
C ASN A 22 1.18 8.85 -1.05
N GLY A 23 0.37 9.57 -1.81
CA GLY A 23 0.23 11.02 -1.70
C GLY A 23 1.41 11.82 -2.25
N MET A 24 2.25 11.20 -3.08
CA MET A 24 3.42 11.83 -3.72
C MET A 24 3.30 11.81 -5.26
N PRO A 25 2.24 12.43 -5.84
CA PRO A 25 1.97 12.32 -7.28
C PRO A 25 3.10 12.87 -8.16
N ARG A 26 3.93 13.74 -7.61
CA ARG A 26 5.07 14.37 -8.30
C ARG A 26 6.43 13.89 -7.82
N LEU A 27 6.48 12.70 -7.21
CA LEU A 27 7.77 12.08 -6.89
C LEU A 27 8.62 12.01 -8.15
N ARG A 28 9.80 12.61 -8.10
CA ARG A 28 10.75 12.61 -9.22
C ARG A 28 11.24 11.21 -9.44
N GLN A 29 11.20 10.76 -10.69
CA GLN A 29 11.53 9.40 -11.08
C GLN A 29 12.36 9.41 -12.36
N ALA A 30 13.39 8.57 -12.41
CA ALA A 30 14.17 8.30 -13.58
C ALA A 30 14.21 6.80 -13.85
N TYR A 31 14.41 6.41 -15.08
CA TYR A 31 14.28 5.02 -15.50
C TYR A 31 15.50 4.57 -16.28
N VAL A 32 15.86 3.31 -16.06
CA VAL A 32 16.89 2.61 -16.84
C VAL A 32 16.27 1.45 -17.60
N PRO A 33 16.91 0.96 -18.68
CA PRO A 33 16.46 -0.24 -19.36
C PRO A 33 16.46 -1.47 -18.44
N GLN A 34 15.72 -2.49 -18.83
CA GLN A 34 15.74 -3.81 -18.22
C GLN A 34 16.20 -4.85 -19.24
N PRO A 35 16.84 -5.95 -18.80
CA PRO A 35 17.18 -6.34 -17.44
C PRO A 35 18.45 -5.64 -16.91
N VAL A 36 18.56 -5.53 -15.58
CA VAL A 36 19.80 -5.10 -14.89
C VAL A 36 20.55 -6.28 -14.30
N VAL A 37 19.84 -7.39 -14.03
CA VAL A 37 20.42 -8.64 -13.54
C VAL A 37 21.16 -9.32 -14.69
N ASP A 38 22.30 -9.92 -14.41
CA ASP A 38 23.16 -10.64 -15.34
C ASP A 38 23.68 -9.78 -16.51
N ARG A 39 23.80 -8.47 -16.30
CA ARG A 39 24.43 -7.54 -17.26
C ARG A 39 25.89 -7.28 -16.91
N SER A 40 26.69 -7.15 -17.96
CA SER A 40 28.08 -6.77 -17.78
C SER A 40 28.20 -5.32 -17.26
N PRO A 41 29.32 -4.97 -16.60
CA PRO A 41 29.57 -3.57 -16.20
C PRO A 41 29.54 -2.60 -17.39
N ALA A 42 29.88 -3.04 -18.58
CA ALA A 42 29.84 -2.23 -19.81
C ALA A 42 28.38 -1.93 -20.21
N ASP A 43 27.50 -2.94 -20.15
CA ASP A 43 26.07 -2.75 -20.44
C ASP A 43 25.42 -1.80 -19.44
N LEU A 44 25.72 -1.98 -18.14
CA LEU A 44 25.19 -1.11 -17.09
C LEU A 44 25.68 0.33 -17.25
N ARG A 45 26.94 0.51 -17.65
CA ARG A 45 27.48 1.84 -17.98
C ARG A 45 26.72 2.46 -19.16
N ALA A 46 26.46 1.68 -20.21
CA ALA A 46 25.70 2.15 -21.36
C ALA A 46 24.28 2.58 -20.99
N TYR A 47 23.63 1.95 -19.97
CA TYR A 47 22.34 2.40 -19.45
C TYR A 47 22.44 3.76 -18.78
N ILE A 48 23.51 4.02 -18.03
CA ILE A 48 23.74 5.30 -17.35
C ILE A 48 24.07 6.41 -18.36
N GLU A 49 24.91 6.09 -19.33
CA GLU A 49 25.34 7.05 -20.38
C GLU A 49 24.28 7.29 -21.46
N GLY A 50 23.28 6.42 -21.51
CA GLY A 50 22.20 6.46 -22.47
C GLY A 50 21.05 7.39 -22.09
N ALA A 51 19.91 7.19 -22.77
CA ALA A 51 18.68 7.91 -22.49
C ALA A 51 17.79 7.13 -21.51
N ASP A 52 17.09 7.85 -20.66
CA ASP A 52 15.97 7.32 -19.89
C ASP A 52 14.89 6.81 -20.86
N PRO A 53 14.55 5.52 -20.83
CA PRO A 53 13.65 4.93 -21.81
C PRO A 53 12.19 5.38 -21.70
N VAL A 54 11.84 6.12 -20.65
CA VAL A 54 10.48 6.63 -20.41
C VAL A 54 10.37 8.10 -20.82
N SER A 55 11.36 8.92 -20.46
CA SER A 55 11.38 10.36 -20.79
C SER A 55 12.05 10.66 -22.14
N GLY A 56 12.93 9.77 -22.62
CA GLY A 56 13.75 9.97 -23.79
C GLY A 56 14.92 10.94 -23.59
N ARG A 57 15.09 11.49 -22.39
CA ARG A 57 16.17 12.44 -22.07
C ARG A 57 17.43 11.70 -21.58
N PRO A 58 18.63 12.30 -21.69
CA PRO A 58 19.83 11.69 -21.14
C PRO A 58 19.67 11.35 -19.65
N PHE A 59 19.91 10.09 -19.27
CA PHE A 59 19.64 9.61 -17.91
C PHE A 59 20.43 10.38 -16.85
N VAL A 60 21.71 10.67 -17.10
CA VAL A 60 22.54 11.46 -16.17
C VAL A 60 21.95 12.85 -15.94
N ARG A 61 21.37 13.46 -16.98
CA ARG A 61 20.73 14.77 -16.87
C ARG A 61 19.48 14.69 -16.00
N GLU A 62 18.66 13.65 -16.15
CA GLU A 62 17.51 13.40 -15.28
C GLU A 62 17.94 13.27 -13.81
N LEU A 63 19.04 12.55 -13.54
CA LEU A 63 19.58 12.42 -12.18
C LEU A 63 20.01 13.78 -11.60
N ILE A 64 20.84 14.52 -12.36
CA ILE A 64 21.38 15.81 -11.89
C ILE A 64 20.22 16.79 -11.64
N GLU A 65 19.34 16.98 -12.61
CA GLU A 65 18.20 17.91 -12.47
C GLU A 65 17.24 17.45 -11.37
N GLY A 66 16.97 16.16 -11.26
CA GLY A 66 16.10 15.60 -10.22
C GLY A 66 16.61 15.81 -8.80
N LEU A 67 17.94 15.78 -8.61
CA LEU A 67 18.57 15.95 -7.30
C LEU A 67 18.93 17.40 -6.97
N THR A 68 19.18 18.24 -7.97
CA THR A 68 19.67 19.61 -7.76
C THR A 68 18.60 20.68 -7.93
N ARG A 69 17.58 20.44 -8.76
CA ARG A 69 16.48 21.40 -8.92
C ARG A 69 15.77 21.59 -7.58
N PRO A 70 15.59 22.83 -7.09
CA PRO A 70 14.80 23.08 -5.90
C PRO A 70 13.41 22.45 -5.98
N LEU A 71 12.83 22.09 -4.84
CA LEU A 71 11.43 21.68 -4.77
C LEU A 71 10.55 22.92 -4.93
N ASP A 72 9.61 22.86 -5.85
CA ASP A 72 8.59 23.89 -6.00
C ASP A 72 7.35 23.56 -5.13
N GLU A 73 6.42 24.52 -5.03
CA GLU A 73 5.19 24.32 -4.25
C GLU A 73 4.39 23.11 -4.72
N GLN A 74 4.42 22.82 -6.00
CA GLN A 74 3.73 21.68 -6.58
C GLN A 74 4.42 20.35 -6.24
N ASP A 75 5.75 20.32 -6.17
CA ASP A 75 6.51 19.15 -5.71
C ASP A 75 6.20 18.83 -4.24
N LEU A 76 5.86 19.87 -3.44
CA LEU A 76 5.53 19.74 -2.02
C LEU A 76 4.04 19.46 -1.76
N GLN A 77 3.21 19.68 -2.76
CA GLN A 77 1.77 19.41 -2.69
C GLN A 77 1.52 17.90 -2.66
N GLY A 78 1.42 17.35 -1.46
CA GLY A 78 0.94 15.99 -1.27
C GLY A 78 -0.57 15.92 -1.51
N LEU A 79 -1.06 14.79 -2.00
CA LEU A 79 -2.48 14.52 -1.95
C LEU A 79 -2.85 14.19 -0.51
N SER A 80 -3.73 14.98 0.08
CA SER A 80 -4.43 14.62 1.31
C SER A 80 -5.58 13.70 0.90
N PHE A 81 -5.48 12.44 1.25
CA PHE A 81 -6.63 11.54 1.16
C PHE A 81 -7.44 11.70 2.45
N GLU A 82 -8.61 12.28 2.36
CA GLU A 82 -9.60 12.14 3.44
C GLU A 82 -9.96 10.65 3.53
N ARG A 83 -9.42 9.99 4.54
CA ARG A 83 -9.66 8.58 4.82
C ARG A 83 -10.80 8.40 5.83
N SER A 84 -11.82 9.25 5.77
CA SER A 84 -13.02 9.03 6.56
C SER A 84 -13.91 8.01 5.84
N THR A 85 -13.58 6.75 6.01
CA THR A 85 -14.53 5.69 5.65
C THR A 85 -15.60 5.65 6.74
N PRO A 86 -16.89 5.66 6.38
CA PRO A 86 -17.95 5.49 7.35
C PRO A 86 -17.78 4.14 8.08
N ARG A 87 -18.05 4.11 9.37
CA ARG A 87 -17.99 2.85 10.14
C ARG A 87 -19.01 1.82 9.66
N LEU A 88 -20.15 2.29 9.21
CA LEU A 88 -21.24 1.48 8.66
C LEU A 88 -21.52 1.95 7.24
N LEU A 89 -21.81 1.00 6.38
CA LEU A 89 -22.28 1.24 5.02
C LEU A 89 -23.80 1.22 5.01
N GLU A 90 -24.39 1.93 4.05
CA GLU A 90 -25.83 1.83 3.81
C GLU A 90 -26.20 0.38 3.42
N PRO A 91 -27.32 -0.14 3.95
CA PRO A 91 -27.80 -1.46 3.58
C PRO A 91 -28.07 -1.58 2.07
N ASP A 92 -27.57 -2.65 1.46
CA ASP A 92 -27.81 -2.95 0.05
C ASP A 92 -27.80 -4.47 -0.16
N THR A 93 -28.03 -4.90 -1.40
CA THR A 93 -27.93 -6.31 -1.76
C THR A 93 -26.49 -6.81 -1.62
N GLU A 94 -26.32 -8.10 -1.39
CA GLU A 94 -24.99 -8.73 -1.26
C GLU A 94 -24.12 -8.44 -2.50
N ASP A 95 -24.69 -8.56 -3.70
CA ASP A 95 -23.98 -8.32 -4.95
C ASP A 95 -23.49 -6.86 -5.06
N ASN A 96 -24.34 -5.89 -4.68
CA ASN A 96 -23.97 -4.48 -4.72
C ASN A 96 -22.89 -4.15 -3.69
N LEU A 97 -22.97 -4.76 -2.50
CA LEU A 97 -21.96 -4.58 -1.47
C LEU A 97 -20.60 -5.18 -1.91
N HIS A 98 -20.59 -6.37 -2.52
CA HIS A 98 -19.36 -6.93 -3.09
C HIS A 98 -18.73 -6.00 -4.12
N ARG A 99 -19.52 -5.49 -5.06
CA ARG A 99 -19.04 -4.51 -6.06
C ARG A 99 -18.50 -3.24 -5.40
N LEU A 100 -19.18 -2.74 -4.36
CA LEU A 100 -18.73 -1.57 -3.62
C LEU A 100 -17.33 -1.79 -3.00
N PHE A 101 -17.08 -2.98 -2.45
CA PHE A 101 -15.76 -3.34 -1.89
C PHE A 101 -14.68 -3.40 -2.98
N GLU A 102 -15.01 -3.95 -4.14
CA GLU A 102 -14.10 -4.03 -5.29
C GLU A 102 -13.79 -2.64 -5.87
N ASP A 103 -14.82 -1.83 -6.14
CA ASP A 103 -14.69 -0.50 -6.72
C ASP A 103 -13.89 0.46 -5.84
N ASN A 104 -14.00 0.33 -4.52
CA ASN A 104 -13.25 1.12 -3.56
C ASN A 104 -11.87 0.51 -3.21
N HIS A 105 -11.50 -0.60 -3.81
CA HIS A 105 -10.24 -1.31 -3.52
C HIS A 105 -10.07 -1.66 -2.03
N TRP A 106 -11.16 -2.05 -1.36
CA TRP A 106 -11.15 -2.51 0.04
C TRP A 106 -10.88 -4.01 0.16
N THR A 107 -10.69 -4.70 -0.94
CA THR A 107 -10.33 -6.11 -1.07
C THR A 107 -9.24 -6.26 -2.13
N ASP A 108 -8.55 -7.38 -2.10
CA ASP A 108 -7.58 -7.81 -3.10
C ASP A 108 -8.22 -8.54 -4.30
N CYS A 109 -9.52 -8.37 -4.49
CA CYS A 109 -10.36 -9.05 -5.49
C CYS A 109 -10.50 -10.57 -5.27
N LEU A 110 -10.06 -11.10 -4.11
CA LEU A 110 -10.42 -12.43 -3.68
C LEU A 110 -11.81 -12.44 -3.03
N PRO A 111 -12.53 -13.59 -3.06
CA PRO A 111 -13.82 -13.70 -2.40
C PRO A 111 -13.72 -13.37 -0.91
N ILE A 112 -14.61 -12.52 -0.43
CA ILE A 112 -14.70 -12.12 0.99
C ILE A 112 -16.03 -12.53 1.58
N VAL A 113 -16.06 -12.69 2.91
CA VAL A 113 -17.30 -12.74 3.68
C VAL A 113 -17.67 -11.32 4.08
N LEU A 114 -18.84 -10.84 3.70
CA LEU A 114 -19.29 -9.48 4.06
C LEU A 114 -19.31 -9.32 5.59
N PRO A 115 -18.63 -8.29 6.14
CA PRO A 115 -18.53 -8.07 7.58
C PRO A 115 -19.79 -7.36 8.11
N THR A 116 -20.91 -8.08 8.13
CA THR A 116 -22.15 -7.56 8.72
C THR A 116 -21.97 -7.29 10.21
N GLU A 117 -22.79 -6.38 10.78
CA GLU A 117 -22.76 -6.08 12.21
C GLU A 117 -22.91 -7.34 13.07
N GLU A 118 -23.80 -8.26 12.67
CA GLU A 118 -24.02 -9.53 13.37
C GLU A 118 -22.74 -10.39 13.37
N ARG A 119 -22.10 -10.56 12.22
CA ARG A 119 -20.86 -11.35 12.08
C ARG A 119 -19.71 -10.75 12.86
N VAL A 120 -19.57 -9.43 12.82
CA VAL A 120 -18.53 -8.71 13.58
C VAL A 120 -18.80 -8.81 15.08
N ALA A 121 -20.06 -8.65 15.53
CA ALA A 121 -20.44 -8.84 16.92
C ALA A 121 -20.19 -10.28 17.40
N ALA A 122 -20.43 -11.27 16.56
CA ALA A 122 -20.12 -12.67 16.87
C ALA A 122 -18.60 -12.89 16.99
N MET A 123 -17.80 -12.28 16.13
CA MET A 123 -16.34 -12.35 16.19
C MET A 123 -15.79 -11.70 17.46
N LEU A 124 -16.32 -10.56 17.85
CA LEU A 124 -15.93 -9.82 19.06
C LEU A 124 -16.20 -10.59 20.36
N LYS A 125 -17.14 -11.54 20.38
CA LYS A 125 -17.35 -12.43 21.54
C LYS A 125 -16.13 -13.32 21.84
N GLY A 126 -15.21 -13.47 20.90
CA GLY A 126 -13.96 -14.22 21.08
C GLY A 126 -12.92 -13.50 21.94
N THR A 127 -13.18 -12.29 22.44
CA THR A 127 -12.26 -11.55 23.29
C THR A 127 -13.00 -10.78 24.39
N SER A 128 -12.31 -10.51 25.49
CA SER A 128 -12.79 -9.62 26.55
C SER A 128 -12.40 -8.15 26.34
N HIS A 129 -11.62 -7.86 25.30
CA HIS A 129 -11.18 -6.50 25.03
C HIS A 129 -12.30 -5.68 24.39
N PRO A 130 -12.46 -4.40 24.77
CA PRO A 130 -13.45 -3.52 24.15
C PRO A 130 -13.12 -3.28 22.66
N PRO A 131 -14.14 -3.12 21.80
CA PRO A 131 -13.97 -2.99 20.35
C PRO A 131 -13.08 -1.80 19.92
N ASP A 132 -13.14 -0.70 20.65
CA ASP A 132 -12.41 0.55 20.40
C ASP A 132 -10.97 0.54 20.91
N ARG A 133 -10.57 -0.50 21.66
CA ARG A 133 -9.19 -0.62 22.14
C ARG A 133 -8.22 -0.65 20.98
N VAL A 134 -7.25 0.26 21.00
CA VAL A 134 -6.13 0.24 20.04
C VAL A 134 -5.25 -0.99 20.30
N VAL A 135 -5.10 -1.81 19.29
CA VAL A 135 -4.29 -3.04 19.31
C VAL A 135 -2.86 -2.74 18.92
N GLY A 136 -2.68 -1.87 17.93
CA GLY A 136 -1.37 -1.52 17.45
C GLY A 136 -1.41 -0.40 16.43
N ARG A 137 -0.21 -0.08 15.93
CA ARG A 137 0.01 0.94 14.91
C ARG A 137 0.78 0.32 13.75
N LEU A 138 0.23 0.41 12.55
CA LEU A 138 0.94 0.06 11.33
C LEU A 138 1.63 1.30 10.79
N ARG A 139 2.89 1.14 10.47
CA ARG A 139 3.62 2.13 9.69
C ARG A 139 3.51 1.70 8.23
N PRO A 140 2.77 2.42 7.39
CA PRO A 140 2.78 2.15 5.96
C PRO A 140 4.22 2.24 5.45
N ALA A 141 4.55 1.52 4.41
CA ALA A 141 5.89 1.50 3.82
C ALA A 141 6.39 2.90 3.43
N VAL A 142 5.47 3.88 3.31
CA VAL A 142 5.75 5.29 3.00
C VAL A 142 5.11 6.22 4.02
N PHE A 143 5.60 6.38 5.11
CA PHE A 143 6.27 7.33 5.98
C PHE A 143 5.53 8.48 6.62
N ARG A 144 4.30 8.84 6.39
CA ARG A 144 3.74 10.06 6.99
C ARG A 144 2.68 9.85 8.04
N GLU A 145 2.01 8.70 8.06
CA GLU A 145 0.94 8.45 9.00
C GLU A 145 1.08 7.06 9.63
N PHE A 146 0.87 6.98 10.93
CA PHE A 146 0.65 5.71 11.61
C PHE A 146 -0.83 5.37 11.50
N TRP A 147 -1.14 4.19 11.02
CA TRP A 147 -2.50 3.68 11.05
C TRP A 147 -2.72 2.95 12.36
N GLU A 148 -3.55 3.51 13.19
CA GLU A 148 -4.03 2.81 14.37
C GLU A 148 -5.13 1.83 13.97
N PHE A 149 -5.04 0.63 14.50
CA PHE A 149 -6.09 -0.35 14.32
C PHE A 149 -6.59 -0.84 15.69
N THR A 150 -7.90 -0.96 15.76
CA THR A 150 -8.64 -1.35 16.97
C THR A 150 -8.99 -2.84 16.93
N VAL A 151 -9.45 -3.37 18.05
CA VAL A 151 -10.00 -4.73 18.14
C VAL A 151 -11.11 -4.94 17.11
N GLU A 152 -12.02 -3.96 16.94
CA GLU A 152 -13.08 -4.03 15.92
C GLU A 152 -12.52 -4.12 14.50
N LYS A 153 -11.50 -3.33 14.16
CA LYS A 153 -10.87 -3.41 12.83
C LYS A 153 -10.24 -4.78 12.55
N VAL A 154 -9.64 -5.39 13.58
CA VAL A 154 -9.12 -6.76 13.47
C VAL A 154 -10.27 -7.75 13.28
N ALA A 155 -11.39 -7.59 14.02
CA ALA A 155 -12.56 -8.44 13.87
C ALA A 155 -13.21 -8.35 12.48
N VAL A 156 -13.34 -7.14 11.93
CA VAL A 156 -13.84 -6.92 10.57
C VAL A 156 -13.00 -7.68 9.55
N ASN A 157 -11.68 -7.52 9.61
CA ASN A 157 -10.77 -8.22 8.68
C ASN A 157 -10.80 -9.75 8.89
N ALA A 158 -10.92 -10.22 10.12
CA ALA A 158 -11.06 -11.66 10.41
C ALA A 158 -12.36 -12.24 9.81
N VAL A 159 -13.48 -11.49 9.88
CA VAL A 159 -14.74 -11.88 9.24
C VAL A 159 -14.58 -11.91 7.73
N MET A 160 -13.99 -10.86 7.13
CA MET A 160 -13.76 -10.80 5.69
C MET A 160 -12.95 -11.99 5.18
N ALA A 161 -11.95 -12.42 5.95
CA ALA A 161 -11.14 -13.59 5.66
C ALA A 161 -11.85 -14.94 5.96
N GLY A 162 -13.11 -14.94 6.39
CA GLY A 162 -13.88 -16.14 6.70
C GLY A 162 -13.45 -16.88 7.98
N ALA A 163 -12.73 -16.19 8.88
CA ALA A 163 -12.31 -16.79 10.14
C ALA A 163 -13.51 -17.06 11.07
N ARG A 164 -13.38 -18.09 11.90
CA ARG A 164 -14.38 -18.41 12.93
C ARG A 164 -14.10 -17.63 14.24
N PRO A 165 -15.13 -17.25 15.01
CA PRO A 165 -14.96 -16.52 16.27
C PRO A 165 -13.99 -17.18 17.26
N GLN A 166 -13.92 -18.51 17.28
CA GLN A 166 -13.02 -19.27 18.16
C GLN A 166 -11.52 -19.00 17.87
N TYR A 167 -11.19 -18.54 16.66
CA TYR A 167 -9.81 -18.23 16.26
C TYR A 167 -9.42 -16.78 16.61
N PHE A 168 -10.40 -15.96 16.97
CA PHE A 168 -10.17 -14.53 17.16
C PHE A 168 -9.12 -14.20 18.23
N PRO A 169 -9.01 -14.89 19.37
CA PRO A 169 -7.96 -14.62 20.35
C PRO A 169 -6.54 -14.75 19.74
N VAL A 170 -6.33 -15.77 18.90
CA VAL A 170 -5.03 -15.99 18.23
C VAL A 170 -4.77 -14.92 17.19
N ILE A 171 -5.78 -14.60 16.37
CA ILE A 171 -5.70 -13.55 15.34
C ILE A 171 -5.37 -12.21 16.00
N LEU A 172 -6.04 -11.88 17.11
CA LEU A 172 -5.82 -10.64 17.85
C LEU A 172 -4.41 -10.58 18.47
N ALA A 173 -3.92 -11.69 19.00
CA ALA A 173 -2.56 -11.79 19.53
C ALA A 173 -1.50 -11.60 18.45
N LEU A 174 -1.70 -12.19 17.26
CA LEU A 174 -0.83 -11.99 16.11
C LEU A 174 -0.84 -10.53 15.64
N ALA A 175 -2.02 -9.92 15.53
CA ALA A 175 -2.15 -8.52 15.19
C ALA A 175 -1.43 -7.61 16.20
N ALA A 176 -1.60 -7.88 17.51
CA ALA A 176 -0.98 -7.13 18.58
C ALA A 176 0.56 -7.28 18.62
N SER A 177 1.09 -8.41 18.18
CA SER A 177 2.54 -8.66 18.17
C SER A 177 3.31 -7.77 17.18
N GLY A 178 2.61 -7.14 16.23
CA GLY A 178 3.24 -6.38 15.14
C GLY A 178 4.07 -7.23 14.17
N VAL A 179 3.98 -8.56 14.31
CA VAL A 179 4.62 -9.49 13.37
C VAL A 179 3.83 -9.45 12.07
N THR A 180 4.39 -8.81 11.07
CA THR A 180 3.90 -8.92 9.70
C THR A 180 4.61 -10.08 9.01
N ALA A 181 3.93 -10.75 8.10
CA ALA A 181 4.55 -11.75 7.25
C ALA A 181 5.66 -11.08 6.42
N ARG A 182 6.88 -11.07 6.95
CA ARG A 182 8.07 -10.59 6.25
C ARG A 182 8.81 -11.80 5.73
N SER A 183 8.57 -12.16 4.50
CA SER A 183 9.46 -13.08 3.80
C SER A 183 9.81 -12.48 2.44
N SER A 184 10.95 -12.88 1.89
CA SER A 184 11.31 -12.50 0.52
C SER A 184 10.29 -12.99 -0.52
N SER A 185 9.56 -14.04 -0.21
CA SER A 185 8.48 -14.56 -1.03
C SER A 185 7.19 -13.76 -0.91
N THR A 186 6.95 -13.06 0.19
CA THR A 186 5.77 -12.19 0.32
C THR A 186 5.89 -10.93 -0.50
N ASN A 187 7.08 -10.54 -0.90
CA ASN A 187 7.27 -9.44 -1.85
C ASN A 187 6.74 -9.76 -3.25
N SER A 188 6.42 -11.03 -3.53
CA SER A 188 5.81 -11.45 -4.78
C SER A 188 4.28 -11.36 -4.80
N PHE A 189 3.66 -11.05 -3.65
CA PHE A 189 2.21 -10.89 -3.52
C PHE A 189 1.78 -9.43 -3.25
N ALA A 190 2.70 -8.49 -3.32
CA ALA A 190 2.42 -7.06 -3.19
C ALA A 190 2.29 -6.38 -4.55
#